data_b25c8680aa6fd88d923eff1810db38db
#
_entry.id   b25c8680aa6fd88d923eff1810db38db
#
_cell.length_a   1.000
_cell.length_b   1.000
_cell.length_c   1.000
_cell.angle_alpha   90.00
_cell.angle_beta   90.00
_cell.angle_gamma   90.00
#
_symmetry.space_group_name_H-M   'P 1'
#
loop_
_entity.id
_entity.type
_entity.pdbx_description
1 polymer ?
#
loop_
_entity_poly.entity_id
_entity_poly.type
_entity_poly.pdbx_seq_one_letter_code
_entity_poly.pdbx_strand_id
1 'polypeptide(L)'
;MKEKNVKLWTKDFVLIILINFFVFLNHLMILSTFPLFIKNVMGSSDSVSGLCVTLFCVIGVIARPFVGVMLDNGKRKSILVVGLIIMGLMPMGYLFASTVIVSLMSVIICRMAHGIALALSNTSTSTIATDIIPKQRFAEGMGMFGMATALATAVAPAIAQTLINCGGVGGKNFKLLFAVATLTMAVSIVLFSALKTPKTEIKHTPINFKTLINKDALPASASAIMFLLTYGAIENFTIQYSLESSKITLSGGLYFTVMAAALLLTRITVGKIADKKGEAIFVYTCNGAMFLALILLATLENNVVFMVSAFLSGYAFGGLEPSLQAMAVSVAKPSERGSANSTFLCAYDIGIGLGGGIAGVLIDSLGYNKMFAVISVANILSVVIYLCIGRRHKSSMTYRIKNGK
;
A
#
# COMPACT_ATOMS: atom_id res chain seq x y z
N MET A 1 13.59 -37.75 16.06
CA MET A 1 13.08 -37.66 14.68
C MET A 1 13.84 -36.52 14.01
N LYS A 2 14.62 -36.80 12.95
CA LYS A 2 15.33 -35.74 12.18
C LYS A 2 14.28 -34.80 11.59
N GLU A 3 14.30 -33.52 11.97
CA GLU A 3 13.54 -32.48 11.31
C GLU A 3 13.86 -32.54 9.81
N LYS A 4 12.90 -32.95 9.00
CA LYS A 4 13.01 -32.85 7.54
C LYS A 4 13.18 -31.37 7.23
N ASN A 5 14.33 -31.03 6.65
CA ASN A 5 14.66 -29.66 6.20
C ASN A 5 13.60 -29.23 5.15
N VAL A 6 12.52 -28.60 5.58
CA VAL A 6 11.40 -28.23 4.71
C VAL A 6 11.82 -27.03 3.89
N LYS A 7 11.93 -27.21 2.55
CA LYS A 7 12.36 -26.16 1.63
C LYS A 7 11.28 -25.08 1.51
N LEU A 8 11.60 -23.83 1.87
CA LEU A 8 10.75 -22.67 1.65
C LEU A 8 10.82 -22.22 0.17
N TRP A 9 12.01 -22.16 -0.38
CA TRP A 9 12.27 -21.69 -1.74
C TRP A 9 11.92 -22.77 -2.76
N THR A 10 10.62 -22.94 -2.99
CA THR A 10 10.07 -23.77 -4.06
C THR A 10 9.84 -22.93 -5.31
N LYS A 11 9.75 -23.56 -6.48
CA LYS A 11 9.42 -22.88 -7.72
C LYS A 11 8.14 -22.05 -7.60
N ASP A 12 7.09 -22.63 -7.00
CA ASP A 12 5.79 -21.98 -6.87
C ASP A 12 5.84 -20.79 -5.88
N PHE A 13 6.66 -20.88 -4.82
CA PHE A 13 6.86 -19.78 -3.90
C PHE A 13 7.60 -18.60 -4.56
N VAL A 14 8.64 -18.87 -5.36
CA VAL A 14 9.32 -17.82 -6.13
C VAL A 14 8.38 -17.19 -7.15
N LEU A 15 7.57 -17.99 -7.88
CA LEU A 15 6.61 -17.47 -8.84
C LEU A 15 5.58 -16.56 -8.21
N ILE A 16 5.02 -16.93 -7.06
CA ILE A 16 3.99 -16.09 -6.41
C ILE A 16 4.59 -14.78 -5.85
N ILE A 17 5.84 -14.78 -5.37
CA ILE A 17 6.59 -13.58 -4.98
C ILE A 17 6.77 -12.65 -6.18
N LEU A 18 7.20 -13.18 -7.32
CA LEU A 18 7.39 -12.39 -8.54
C LEU A 18 6.08 -11.83 -9.07
N ILE A 19 5.00 -12.62 -9.09
CA ILE A 19 3.67 -12.14 -9.47
C ILE A 19 3.25 -11.00 -8.56
N ASN A 20 3.39 -11.14 -7.25
CA ASN A 20 3.08 -10.10 -6.28
C ASN A 20 3.92 -8.83 -6.50
N PHE A 21 5.21 -8.99 -6.76
CA PHE A 21 6.10 -7.87 -7.10
C PHE A 21 5.59 -7.10 -8.32
N PHE A 22 5.26 -7.77 -9.43
CA PHE A 22 4.78 -7.12 -10.64
C PHE A 22 3.39 -6.49 -10.46
N VAL A 23 2.51 -7.10 -9.66
CA VAL A 23 1.20 -6.51 -9.30
C VAL A 23 1.40 -5.18 -8.59
N PHE A 24 2.27 -5.13 -7.58
CA PHE A 24 2.56 -3.88 -6.86
C PHE A 24 3.38 -2.91 -7.69
N LEU A 25 4.29 -3.38 -8.55
CA LEU A 25 5.03 -2.53 -9.48
C LEU A 25 4.07 -1.79 -10.42
N ASN A 26 3.13 -2.49 -11.05
CA ASN A 26 2.08 -1.89 -11.87
C ASN A 26 1.28 -0.83 -11.10
N HIS A 27 0.75 -1.24 -9.94
CA HIS A 27 -0.08 -0.38 -9.10
C HIS A 27 0.64 0.91 -8.70
N LEU A 28 1.85 0.79 -8.16
CA LEU A 28 2.60 1.92 -7.60
C LEU A 28 3.19 2.85 -8.66
N MET A 29 3.55 2.32 -9.85
CA MET A 29 3.93 3.19 -10.99
C MET A 29 2.78 4.12 -11.37
N ILE A 30 1.57 3.60 -11.43
CA ILE A 30 0.38 4.40 -11.79
C ILE A 30 -0.01 5.31 -10.63
N LEU A 31 -0.07 4.79 -9.40
CA LEU A 31 -0.51 5.55 -8.22
C LEU A 31 0.31 6.83 -8.04
N SER A 32 1.64 6.72 -8.05
CA SER A 32 2.55 7.84 -7.81
C SER A 32 2.55 8.92 -8.89
N THR A 33 2.09 8.59 -10.11
CA THR A 33 2.07 9.51 -11.26
C THR A 33 0.67 9.89 -11.71
N PHE A 34 -0.36 9.31 -11.09
CA PHE A 34 -1.75 9.54 -11.48
C PHE A 34 -2.21 10.99 -11.31
N PRO A 35 -1.83 11.71 -10.23
CA PRO A 35 -2.14 13.13 -10.11
C PRO A 35 -1.58 13.97 -11.26
N LEU A 36 -0.33 13.70 -11.69
CA LEU A 36 0.27 14.33 -12.85
C LEU A 36 -0.51 14.05 -14.16
N PHE A 37 -0.99 12.82 -14.33
CA PHE A 37 -1.81 12.44 -15.47
C PHE A 37 -3.14 13.23 -15.49
N ILE A 38 -3.83 13.30 -14.36
CA ILE A 38 -5.08 14.06 -14.24
C ILE A 38 -4.85 15.56 -14.52
N LYS A 39 -3.78 16.14 -13.97
CA LYS A 39 -3.45 17.56 -14.17
C LYS A 39 -3.00 17.87 -15.58
N ASN A 40 -2.02 17.14 -16.10
CA ASN A 40 -1.34 17.49 -17.34
C ASN A 40 -2.05 16.98 -18.60
N VAL A 41 -2.77 15.87 -18.52
CA VAL A 41 -3.43 15.25 -19.68
C VAL A 41 -4.93 15.55 -19.68
N MET A 42 -5.58 15.46 -18.52
CA MET A 42 -7.01 15.70 -18.41
C MET A 42 -7.36 17.16 -18.10
N GLY A 43 -6.38 18.00 -17.78
CA GLY A 43 -6.59 19.42 -17.46
C GLY A 43 -7.45 19.66 -16.23
N SER A 44 -7.44 18.71 -15.27
CA SER A 44 -8.31 18.74 -14.11
C SER A 44 -7.52 19.08 -12.83
N SER A 45 -8.25 19.34 -11.73
CA SER A 45 -7.68 19.79 -10.46
C SER A 45 -7.07 18.70 -9.62
N ASP A 46 -6.28 19.07 -8.62
CA ASP A 46 -5.69 18.15 -7.64
C ASP A 46 -6.77 17.51 -6.74
N SER A 47 -7.88 18.20 -6.49
CA SER A 47 -9.07 17.64 -5.84
C SER A 47 -9.66 16.46 -6.61
N VAL A 48 -9.72 16.55 -7.94
CA VAL A 48 -10.20 15.44 -8.79
C VAL A 48 -9.22 14.28 -8.75
N SER A 49 -7.91 14.55 -8.73
CA SER A 49 -6.88 13.52 -8.54
C SER A 49 -7.08 12.78 -7.22
N GLY A 50 -7.26 13.53 -6.13
CA GLY A 50 -7.53 12.98 -4.81
C GLY A 50 -8.84 12.16 -4.75
N LEU A 51 -9.91 12.64 -5.40
CA LEU A 51 -11.16 11.90 -5.52
C LEU A 51 -10.96 10.56 -6.23
N CYS A 52 -10.18 10.52 -7.31
CA CYS A 52 -9.86 9.28 -8.02
C CYS A 52 -9.12 8.28 -7.13
N VAL A 53 -8.21 8.74 -6.27
CA VAL A 53 -7.52 7.90 -5.29
C VAL A 53 -8.50 7.36 -4.25
N THR A 54 -9.35 8.23 -3.71
CA THR A 54 -10.38 7.84 -2.74
C THR A 54 -11.33 6.78 -3.31
N LEU A 55 -11.86 7.01 -4.51
CA LEU A 55 -12.77 6.06 -5.18
C LEU A 55 -12.10 4.71 -5.45
N PHE A 56 -10.83 4.72 -5.87
CA PHE A 56 -10.03 3.51 -6.05
C PHE A 56 -9.94 2.69 -4.76
N CYS A 57 -9.63 3.33 -3.63
CA CYS A 57 -9.52 2.67 -2.33
C CYS A 57 -10.88 2.19 -1.81
N VAL A 58 -11.92 3.01 -1.89
CA VAL A 58 -13.28 2.67 -1.43
C VAL A 58 -13.81 1.44 -2.16
N ILE A 59 -13.70 1.42 -3.49
CA ILE A 59 -14.18 0.27 -4.26
C ILE A 59 -13.36 -0.99 -3.98
N GLY A 60 -12.05 -0.85 -3.73
CA GLY A 60 -11.17 -1.94 -3.30
C GLY A 60 -11.61 -2.53 -1.96
N VAL A 61 -11.89 -1.67 -0.96
CA VAL A 61 -12.38 -2.09 0.36
C VAL A 61 -13.71 -2.82 0.24
N ILE A 62 -14.64 -2.32 -0.57
CA ILE A 62 -15.94 -2.97 -0.81
C ILE A 62 -15.75 -4.34 -1.49
N ALA A 63 -14.84 -4.46 -2.45
CA ALA A 63 -14.61 -5.70 -3.19
C ALA A 63 -13.95 -6.81 -2.34
N ARG A 64 -13.04 -6.46 -1.39
CA ARG A 64 -12.25 -7.44 -0.62
C ARG A 64 -13.06 -8.53 0.09
N PRO A 65 -14.18 -8.25 0.79
CA PRO A 65 -14.97 -9.29 1.43
C PRO A 65 -15.52 -10.33 0.45
N PHE A 66 -16.00 -9.87 -0.70
CA PHE A 66 -16.52 -10.76 -1.75
C PHE A 66 -15.41 -11.62 -2.35
N VAL A 67 -14.26 -11.01 -2.59
CA VAL A 67 -13.06 -11.72 -3.08
C VAL A 67 -12.63 -12.80 -2.07
N GLY A 68 -12.58 -12.48 -0.78
CA GLY A 68 -12.24 -13.43 0.28
C GLY A 68 -13.12 -14.69 0.26
N VAL A 69 -14.44 -14.51 0.22
CA VAL A 69 -15.39 -15.64 0.15
C VAL A 69 -15.21 -16.46 -1.13
N MET A 70 -15.00 -15.80 -2.27
CA MET A 70 -14.76 -16.52 -3.53
C MET A 70 -13.45 -17.33 -3.50
N LEU A 71 -12.43 -16.85 -2.81
CA LEU A 71 -11.15 -17.56 -2.62
C LEU A 71 -11.32 -18.77 -1.69
N ASP A 72 -12.08 -18.63 -0.60
CA ASP A 72 -12.39 -19.71 0.34
C ASP A 72 -13.22 -20.82 -0.34
N ASN A 73 -14.04 -20.46 -1.33
CA ASN A 73 -14.80 -21.38 -2.18
C ASN A 73 -13.93 -22.01 -3.30
N GLY A 74 -12.61 -21.98 -3.20
CA GLY A 74 -11.66 -22.69 -4.07
C GLY A 74 -11.36 -22.05 -5.40
N LYS A 75 -11.90 -20.83 -5.72
CA LYS A 75 -11.73 -20.16 -7.02
C LYS A 75 -10.42 -19.36 -7.14
N ARG A 76 -9.36 -19.74 -6.39
CA ARG A 76 -8.11 -18.97 -6.26
C ARG A 76 -7.43 -18.61 -7.58
N LYS A 77 -7.25 -19.59 -8.48
CA LYS A 77 -6.64 -19.35 -9.80
C LYS A 77 -7.48 -18.46 -10.69
N SER A 78 -8.78 -18.73 -10.76
CA SER A 78 -9.69 -17.96 -11.62
C SER A 78 -9.76 -16.49 -11.19
N ILE A 79 -9.78 -16.22 -9.89
CA ILE A 79 -9.83 -14.85 -9.37
C ILE A 79 -8.52 -14.12 -9.63
N LEU A 80 -7.38 -14.80 -9.41
CA LEU A 80 -6.07 -14.19 -9.67
C LEU A 80 -5.93 -13.82 -11.15
N VAL A 81 -6.25 -14.73 -12.08
CA VAL A 81 -6.09 -14.44 -13.51
C VAL A 81 -7.01 -13.32 -13.97
N VAL A 82 -8.27 -13.29 -13.49
CA VAL A 82 -9.20 -12.19 -13.79
C VAL A 82 -8.65 -10.87 -13.26
N GLY A 83 -8.13 -10.85 -12.03
CA GLY A 83 -7.47 -9.67 -11.45
C GLY A 83 -6.30 -9.18 -12.29
N LEU A 84 -5.39 -10.08 -12.69
CA LEU A 84 -4.22 -9.74 -13.52
C LEU A 84 -4.62 -9.20 -14.91
N ILE A 85 -5.65 -9.78 -15.53
CA ILE A 85 -6.15 -9.33 -16.84
C ILE A 85 -6.73 -7.92 -16.73
N ILE A 86 -7.64 -7.67 -15.78
CA ILE A 86 -8.25 -6.36 -15.61
C ILE A 86 -7.16 -5.33 -15.25
N MET A 87 -6.23 -5.67 -14.35
CA MET A 87 -5.13 -4.79 -13.95
C MET A 87 -4.21 -4.44 -15.12
N GLY A 88 -3.99 -5.37 -16.07
CA GLY A 88 -3.23 -5.13 -17.30
C GLY A 88 -3.98 -4.29 -18.33
N LEU A 89 -5.31 -4.38 -18.37
CA LEU A 89 -6.14 -3.61 -19.31
C LEU A 89 -6.33 -2.16 -18.88
N MET A 90 -6.33 -1.87 -17.56
CA MET A 90 -6.64 -0.53 -17.06
C MET A 90 -5.66 0.55 -17.50
N PRO A 91 -4.32 0.34 -17.57
CA PRO A 91 -3.41 1.34 -18.11
C PRO A 91 -3.74 1.73 -19.56
N MET A 92 -4.09 0.73 -20.41
CA MET A 92 -4.56 1.01 -21.76
C MET A 92 -5.94 1.68 -21.77
N GLY A 93 -6.80 1.33 -20.79
CA GLY A 93 -8.08 2.00 -20.57
C GLY A 93 -7.91 3.49 -20.27
N TYR A 94 -6.94 3.89 -19.43
CA TYR A 94 -6.63 5.30 -19.19
C TYR A 94 -6.17 6.01 -20.45
N LEU A 95 -5.31 5.37 -21.25
CA LEU A 95 -4.86 5.93 -22.51
C LEU A 95 -6.03 6.13 -23.46
N PHE A 96 -6.86 5.13 -23.65
CA PHE A 96 -8.06 5.20 -24.53
C PHE A 96 -9.06 6.25 -24.03
N ALA A 97 -9.33 6.30 -22.73
CA ALA A 97 -10.24 7.26 -22.13
C ALA A 97 -9.74 8.72 -22.28
N SER A 98 -8.41 8.93 -22.29
CA SER A 98 -7.83 10.27 -22.40
C SER A 98 -7.56 10.72 -23.83
N THR A 99 -7.42 9.80 -24.80
CA THR A 99 -7.05 10.16 -26.18
C THR A 99 -8.19 10.01 -27.18
N VAL A 100 -9.06 9.02 -26.99
CA VAL A 100 -10.16 8.72 -27.90
C VAL A 100 -11.50 9.26 -27.38
N ILE A 101 -11.86 8.93 -26.14
CA ILE A 101 -13.12 9.37 -25.53
C ILE A 101 -13.00 10.79 -25.01
N VAL A 102 -11.81 11.19 -24.56
CA VAL A 102 -11.49 12.50 -23.95
C VAL A 102 -12.49 12.84 -22.82
N SER A 103 -12.73 11.86 -21.92
CA SER A 103 -13.71 11.97 -20.85
C SER A 103 -13.11 11.64 -19.50
N LEU A 104 -13.16 12.59 -18.56
CA LEU A 104 -12.77 12.40 -17.18
C LEU A 104 -13.59 11.29 -16.49
N MET A 105 -14.88 11.19 -16.78
CA MET A 105 -15.75 10.14 -16.23
C MET A 105 -15.26 8.75 -16.63
N SER A 106 -14.84 8.58 -17.89
CA SER A 106 -14.27 7.31 -18.37
C SER A 106 -12.97 6.94 -17.63
N VAL A 107 -12.11 7.94 -17.33
CA VAL A 107 -10.90 7.73 -16.53
C VAL A 107 -11.25 7.31 -15.09
N ILE A 108 -12.26 7.94 -14.48
CA ILE A 108 -12.75 7.59 -13.13
C ILE A 108 -13.27 6.15 -13.11
N ILE A 109 -14.08 5.75 -14.10
CA ILE A 109 -14.59 4.37 -14.21
C ILE A 109 -13.44 3.37 -14.34
N CYS A 110 -12.45 3.65 -15.20
CA CYS A 110 -11.24 2.83 -15.29
C CYS A 110 -10.48 2.76 -13.96
N ARG A 111 -10.45 3.86 -13.19
CA ARG A 111 -9.79 3.90 -11.88
C ARG A 111 -10.50 3.01 -10.85
N MET A 112 -11.83 3.04 -10.83
CA MET A 112 -12.63 2.14 -9.98
C MET A 112 -12.43 0.67 -10.37
N ALA A 113 -12.47 0.34 -11.67
CA ALA A 113 -12.20 -1.01 -12.15
C ALA A 113 -10.79 -1.49 -11.78
N HIS A 114 -9.80 -0.59 -11.83
CA HIS A 114 -8.43 -0.88 -11.39
C HIS A 114 -8.36 -1.17 -9.88
N GLY A 115 -9.15 -0.47 -9.04
CA GLY A 115 -9.28 -0.75 -7.59
C GLY A 115 -9.82 -2.16 -7.32
N ILE A 116 -10.84 -2.59 -8.06
CA ILE A 116 -11.36 -3.97 -8.01
C ILE A 116 -10.26 -4.96 -8.43
N ALA A 117 -9.55 -4.67 -9.52
CA ALA A 117 -8.49 -5.53 -10.02
C ALA A 117 -7.35 -5.73 -9.01
N LEU A 118 -6.95 -4.66 -8.30
CA LEU A 118 -5.97 -4.75 -7.23
C LEU A 118 -6.49 -5.61 -6.07
N ALA A 119 -7.74 -5.43 -5.66
CA ALA A 119 -8.35 -6.26 -4.61
C ALA A 119 -8.36 -7.74 -4.99
N LEU A 120 -8.74 -8.08 -6.23
CA LEU A 120 -8.69 -9.44 -6.77
C LEU A 120 -7.27 -10.01 -6.75
N SER A 121 -6.30 -9.27 -7.30
CA SER A 121 -4.92 -9.73 -7.47
C SER A 121 -4.19 -9.86 -6.13
N ASN A 122 -4.19 -8.80 -5.30
CA ASN A 122 -3.47 -8.78 -4.04
C ASN A 122 -4.02 -9.80 -3.03
N THR A 123 -5.35 -9.89 -2.89
CA THR A 123 -5.94 -10.87 -1.96
C THR A 123 -5.67 -12.30 -2.44
N SER A 124 -5.71 -12.56 -3.76
CA SER A 124 -5.41 -13.88 -4.31
C SER A 124 -3.93 -14.25 -4.15
N THR A 125 -2.98 -13.36 -4.46
CA THR A 125 -1.55 -13.63 -4.31
C THR A 125 -1.20 -13.92 -2.86
N SER A 126 -1.72 -13.13 -1.92
CA SER A 126 -1.52 -13.34 -0.48
C SER A 126 -2.10 -14.69 -0.03
N THR A 127 -3.34 -15.03 -0.43
CA THR A 127 -3.96 -16.31 -0.07
C THR A 127 -3.20 -17.51 -0.65
N ILE A 128 -2.80 -17.45 -1.93
CA ILE A 128 -2.01 -18.52 -2.56
C ILE A 128 -0.65 -18.66 -1.87
N ALA A 129 -0.01 -17.54 -1.49
CA ALA A 129 1.26 -17.58 -0.76
C ALA A 129 1.10 -18.31 0.58
N THR A 130 0.04 -18.04 1.35
CA THR A 130 -0.22 -18.72 2.61
C THR A 130 -0.44 -20.23 2.46
N ASP A 131 -0.95 -20.67 1.30
CA ASP A 131 -1.16 -22.10 1.02
C ASP A 131 0.13 -22.83 0.62
N ILE A 132 1.05 -22.12 -0.04
CA ILE A 132 2.33 -22.69 -0.54
C ILE A 132 3.37 -22.73 0.59
N ILE A 133 3.34 -21.77 1.50
CA ILE A 133 4.33 -21.64 2.57
C ILE A 133 4.16 -22.78 3.59
N PRO A 134 5.24 -23.54 3.89
CA PRO A 134 5.21 -24.58 4.91
C PRO A 134 4.90 -23.98 6.29
N LYS A 135 4.03 -24.67 7.06
CA LYS A 135 3.60 -24.19 8.40
C LYS A 135 4.77 -23.90 9.35
N GLN A 136 5.85 -24.70 9.25
CA GLN A 136 7.05 -24.57 10.10
C GLN A 136 7.86 -23.29 9.81
N ARG A 137 7.72 -22.72 8.60
CA ARG A 137 8.45 -21.53 8.14
C ARG A 137 7.50 -20.40 7.73
N PHE A 138 6.30 -20.38 8.32
CA PHE A 138 5.22 -19.49 7.89
C PHE A 138 5.59 -18.00 8.05
N ALA A 139 6.11 -17.61 9.22
CA ALA A 139 6.50 -16.22 9.48
C ALA A 139 7.63 -15.76 8.55
N GLU A 140 8.64 -16.62 8.33
CA GLU A 140 9.74 -16.36 7.39
C GLU A 140 9.23 -16.19 5.96
N GLY A 141 8.36 -17.11 5.51
CA GLY A 141 7.77 -17.07 4.18
C GLY A 141 6.92 -15.83 3.94
N MET A 142 6.07 -15.46 4.89
CA MET A 142 5.27 -14.23 4.80
C MET A 142 6.14 -12.97 4.83
N GLY A 143 7.23 -12.97 5.59
CA GLY A 143 8.22 -11.88 5.57
C GLY A 143 8.84 -11.70 4.18
N MET A 144 9.28 -12.80 3.55
CA MET A 144 9.83 -12.78 2.19
C MET A 144 8.79 -12.35 1.14
N PHE A 145 7.54 -12.79 1.27
CA PHE A 145 6.44 -12.33 0.42
C PHE A 145 6.21 -10.82 0.54
N GLY A 146 6.22 -10.28 1.76
CA GLY A 146 6.09 -8.83 2.02
C GLY A 146 7.27 -8.00 1.51
N MET A 147 8.48 -8.58 1.40
CA MET A 147 9.64 -7.88 0.81
C MET A 147 9.43 -7.56 -0.68
N ALA A 148 8.66 -8.36 -1.42
CA ALA A 148 8.32 -8.08 -2.81
C ALA A 148 7.56 -6.76 -2.94
N THR A 149 6.59 -6.52 -2.06
CA THR A 149 5.84 -5.25 -2.01
C THR A 149 6.77 -4.08 -1.65
N ALA A 150 7.63 -4.25 -0.64
CA ALA A 150 8.59 -3.22 -0.25
C ALA A 150 9.56 -2.87 -1.39
N LEU A 151 10.04 -3.87 -2.14
CA LEU A 151 10.89 -3.64 -3.30
C LEU A 151 10.14 -2.91 -4.42
N ALA A 152 8.89 -3.27 -4.68
CA ALA A 152 8.05 -2.56 -5.64
C ALA A 152 7.87 -1.08 -5.24
N THR A 153 7.61 -0.80 -3.95
CA THR A 153 7.53 0.57 -3.41
C THR A 153 8.82 1.35 -3.64
N ALA A 154 9.97 0.67 -3.55
CA ALA A 154 11.27 1.30 -3.78
C ALA A 154 11.47 1.76 -5.22
N VAL A 155 11.11 0.92 -6.18
CA VAL A 155 11.53 1.11 -7.58
C VAL A 155 10.42 1.67 -8.47
N ALA A 156 9.14 1.40 -8.17
CA ALA A 156 8.03 1.76 -9.05
C ALA A 156 7.93 3.27 -9.33
N PRO A 157 7.98 4.17 -8.33
CA PRO A 157 7.86 5.61 -8.60
C PRO A 157 9.05 6.16 -9.39
N ALA A 158 10.26 5.63 -9.14
CA ALA A 158 11.47 6.03 -9.89
C ALA A 158 11.38 5.59 -11.36
N ILE A 159 10.97 4.33 -11.60
CA ILE A 159 10.71 3.82 -12.96
C ILE A 159 9.63 4.65 -13.64
N ALA A 160 8.50 4.90 -12.96
CA ALA A 160 7.39 5.66 -13.52
C ALA A 160 7.82 7.07 -13.93
N GLN A 161 8.56 7.79 -13.07
CA GLN A 161 9.04 9.12 -13.36
C GLN A 161 10.06 9.12 -14.53
N THR A 162 10.94 8.12 -14.59
CA THR A 162 11.87 7.97 -15.72
C THR A 162 11.09 7.76 -17.03
N LEU A 163 10.08 6.90 -17.04
CA LEU A 163 9.28 6.60 -18.23
C LEU A 163 8.51 7.83 -18.74
N ILE A 164 7.90 8.61 -17.84
CA ILE A 164 7.19 9.83 -18.26
C ILE A 164 8.13 10.90 -18.78
N ASN A 165 9.37 10.93 -18.32
CA ASN A 165 10.41 11.88 -18.77
C ASN A 165 11.13 11.42 -20.06
N CYS A 166 11.04 10.14 -20.43
CA CYS A 166 11.59 9.62 -21.69
C CYS A 166 10.75 10.09 -22.89
N GLY A 167 11.15 11.14 -23.56
CA GLY A 167 10.52 11.55 -24.83
C GLY A 167 9.90 12.93 -24.86
N GLY A 168 10.24 13.84 -23.95
CA GLY A 168 9.77 15.21 -24.05
C GLY A 168 10.09 16.12 -22.88
N VAL A 169 10.21 17.39 -23.17
CA VAL A 169 10.27 18.46 -22.17
C VAL A 169 8.93 18.49 -21.42
N GLY A 170 8.96 18.31 -20.10
CA GLY A 170 7.81 18.51 -19.23
C GLY A 170 7.03 17.25 -18.80
N GLY A 171 7.63 16.05 -18.80
CA GLY A 171 7.04 14.88 -18.14
C GLY A 171 5.68 14.44 -18.69
N LYS A 172 5.53 14.29 -20.01
CA LYS A 172 4.22 14.06 -20.64
C LYS A 172 4.06 12.70 -21.36
N ASN A 173 5.05 11.80 -21.29
CA ASN A 173 4.96 10.52 -22.01
C ASN A 173 4.25 9.43 -21.20
N PHE A 174 2.97 9.65 -20.88
CA PHE A 174 2.14 8.63 -20.20
C PHE A 174 1.87 7.40 -21.06
N LYS A 175 1.99 7.49 -22.40
CA LYS A 175 1.83 6.34 -23.29
C LYS A 175 2.85 5.25 -22.98
N LEU A 176 4.11 5.62 -22.79
CA LEU A 176 5.18 4.68 -22.46
C LEU A 176 4.97 4.08 -21.06
N LEU A 177 4.59 4.90 -20.07
CA LEU A 177 4.27 4.43 -18.73
C LEU A 177 3.16 3.36 -18.76
N PHE A 178 2.04 3.65 -19.43
CA PHE A 178 0.90 2.73 -19.49
C PHE A 178 1.23 1.46 -20.28
N ALA A 179 2.03 1.54 -21.35
CA ALA A 179 2.51 0.38 -22.09
C ALA A 179 3.38 -0.53 -21.22
N VAL A 180 4.34 0.04 -20.47
CA VAL A 180 5.19 -0.71 -19.55
C VAL A 180 4.37 -1.31 -18.41
N ALA A 181 3.43 -0.56 -17.84
CA ALA A 181 2.53 -1.07 -16.80
C ALA A 181 1.69 -2.27 -17.31
N THR A 182 1.17 -2.20 -18.53
CA THR A 182 0.47 -3.35 -19.17
C THR A 182 1.42 -4.54 -19.36
N LEU A 183 2.66 -4.29 -19.80
CA LEU A 183 3.66 -5.35 -20.00
C LEU A 183 4.00 -6.07 -18.69
N THR A 184 4.08 -5.38 -17.55
CA THR A 184 4.30 -6.03 -16.25
C THR A 184 3.22 -7.04 -15.92
N MET A 185 1.96 -6.76 -16.29
CA MET A 185 0.87 -7.71 -16.09
C MET A 185 0.90 -8.87 -17.11
N ALA A 186 1.30 -8.62 -18.35
CA ALA A 186 1.53 -9.70 -19.31
C ALA A 186 2.60 -10.68 -18.79
N VAL A 187 3.70 -10.18 -18.25
CA VAL A 187 4.73 -10.99 -17.58
C VAL A 187 4.12 -11.77 -16.41
N SER A 188 3.30 -11.12 -15.56
CA SER A 188 2.63 -11.78 -14.44
C SER A 188 1.72 -12.94 -14.90
N ILE A 189 0.99 -12.78 -16.01
CA ILE A 189 0.13 -13.81 -16.57
C ILE A 189 0.97 -15.00 -17.09
N VAL A 190 2.12 -14.74 -17.72
CA VAL A 190 3.05 -15.80 -18.13
C VAL A 190 3.60 -16.56 -16.92
N LEU A 191 4.02 -15.86 -15.86
CA LEU A 191 4.48 -16.48 -14.61
C LEU A 191 3.34 -17.31 -13.96
N PHE A 192 2.12 -16.77 -13.98
CA PHE A 192 0.94 -17.46 -13.45
C PHE A 192 0.64 -18.77 -14.19
N SER A 193 0.86 -18.86 -15.50
CA SER A 193 0.65 -20.10 -16.28
C SER A 193 1.53 -21.25 -15.78
N ALA A 194 2.72 -20.94 -15.24
CA ALA A 194 3.66 -21.89 -14.68
C ALA A 194 3.42 -22.23 -13.20
N LEU A 195 2.50 -21.50 -12.52
CA LEU A 195 2.22 -21.65 -11.10
C LEU A 195 1.32 -22.86 -10.81
N LYS A 196 1.77 -23.73 -9.94
CA LYS A 196 0.99 -24.85 -9.40
C LYS A 196 0.44 -24.46 -8.02
N THR A 197 -0.88 -24.37 -7.88
CA THR A 197 -1.50 -24.14 -6.57
C THR A 197 -1.92 -25.46 -5.95
N PRO A 198 -1.76 -25.63 -4.62
CA PRO A 198 -2.30 -26.78 -3.93
C PRO A 198 -3.82 -26.92 -4.17
N LYS A 199 -4.30 -28.15 -4.28
CA LYS A 199 -5.75 -28.39 -4.26
C LYS A 199 -6.26 -28.03 -2.87
N THR A 200 -7.16 -27.08 -2.80
CA THR A 200 -7.78 -26.67 -1.52
C THR A 200 -9.15 -27.30 -1.41
N GLU A 201 -9.48 -27.78 -0.21
CA GLU A 201 -10.84 -28.22 0.10
C GLU A 201 -11.79 -27.04 -0.06
N ILE A 202 -12.85 -27.24 -0.83
CA ILE A 202 -13.90 -26.23 -1.05
C ILE A 202 -14.73 -26.17 0.23
N LYS A 203 -14.61 -25.08 0.98
CA LYS A 203 -15.50 -24.77 2.10
C LYS A 203 -16.56 -23.82 1.59
N HIS A 204 -17.81 -24.26 1.54
CA HIS A 204 -18.94 -23.38 1.29
C HIS A 204 -19.12 -22.44 2.50
N THR A 205 -18.45 -21.30 2.48
CA THR A 205 -18.54 -20.30 3.54
C THR A 205 -19.58 -19.26 3.12
N PRO A 206 -20.70 -19.10 3.85
CA PRO A 206 -21.66 -18.04 3.58
C PRO A 206 -21.05 -16.68 3.95
N ILE A 207 -21.41 -15.64 3.18
CA ILE A 207 -21.01 -14.26 3.50
C ILE A 207 -21.72 -13.84 4.79
N ASN A 208 -20.96 -13.66 5.87
CA ASN A 208 -21.49 -13.14 7.12
C ASN A 208 -20.79 -11.82 7.45
N PHE A 209 -21.48 -10.71 7.23
CA PHE A 209 -20.97 -9.37 7.49
C PHE A 209 -20.55 -9.12 8.95
N LYS A 210 -21.13 -9.83 9.91
CA LYS A 210 -20.78 -9.71 11.35
C LYS A 210 -19.39 -10.28 11.67
N THR A 211 -18.89 -11.22 10.87
CA THR A 211 -17.56 -11.84 11.06
C THR A 211 -16.45 -11.15 10.27
N LEU A 212 -16.78 -10.18 9.39
CA LEU A 212 -15.82 -9.49 8.55
C LEU A 212 -14.97 -8.49 9.33
N ILE A 213 -15.52 -7.90 10.40
CA ILE A 213 -14.83 -6.89 11.22
C ILE A 213 -14.47 -7.52 12.56
N ASN A 214 -13.18 -7.61 12.85
CA ASN A 214 -12.67 -8.08 14.14
C ASN A 214 -12.53 -6.90 15.12
N LYS A 215 -13.30 -6.94 16.21
CA LYS A 215 -13.33 -5.86 17.20
C LYS A 215 -11.98 -5.65 17.91
N ASP A 216 -11.20 -6.69 18.08
CA ASP A 216 -9.89 -6.63 18.73
C ASP A 216 -8.82 -5.97 17.86
N ALA A 217 -9.04 -5.92 16.54
CA ALA A 217 -8.19 -5.22 15.59
C ALA A 217 -8.50 -3.71 15.50
N LEU A 218 -9.71 -3.26 15.90
CA LEU A 218 -10.15 -1.87 15.73
C LEU A 218 -9.24 -0.82 16.39
N PRO A 219 -8.70 -1.02 17.60
CA PRO A 219 -7.84 -0.01 18.22
C PRO A 219 -6.55 0.26 17.45
N ALA A 220 -5.90 -0.79 16.92
CA ALA A 220 -4.74 -0.67 16.05
C ALA A 220 -5.12 -0.04 14.70
N SER A 221 -6.23 -0.48 14.12
CA SER A 221 -6.76 0.01 12.84
C SER A 221 -7.09 1.49 12.87
N ALA A 222 -7.72 1.99 13.94
CA ALA A 222 -8.08 3.39 14.09
C ALA A 222 -6.84 4.31 14.15
N SER A 223 -5.81 3.92 14.91
CA SER A 223 -4.53 4.63 14.92
C SER A 223 -3.85 4.59 13.55
N ALA A 224 -3.89 3.43 12.88
CA ALA A 224 -3.31 3.25 11.55
C ALA A 224 -3.96 4.14 10.48
N ILE A 225 -5.29 4.34 10.50
CA ILE A 225 -5.99 5.21 9.54
C ILE A 225 -5.38 6.62 9.55
N MET A 226 -5.16 7.21 10.72
CA MET A 226 -4.63 8.56 10.84
C MET A 226 -3.17 8.66 10.34
N PHE A 227 -2.34 7.68 10.64
CA PHE A 227 -0.98 7.62 10.11
C PHE A 227 -0.97 7.40 8.60
N LEU A 228 -1.77 6.48 8.10
CA LEU A 228 -1.83 6.14 6.68
C LEU A 228 -2.44 7.27 5.83
N LEU A 229 -3.26 8.13 6.44
CA LEU A 229 -3.71 9.37 5.81
C LEU A 229 -2.53 10.26 5.44
N THR A 230 -1.55 10.42 6.33
CA THR A 230 -0.34 11.23 6.03
C THR A 230 0.56 10.55 4.99
N TYR A 231 0.68 9.23 5.07
CA TYR A 231 1.41 8.45 4.08
C TYR A 231 0.77 8.53 2.69
N GLY A 232 -0.56 8.45 2.61
CA GLY A 232 -1.32 8.58 1.36
C GLY A 232 -1.12 9.93 0.66
N ALA A 233 -0.98 11.02 1.42
CA ALA A 233 -0.64 12.32 0.85
C ALA A 233 0.78 12.32 0.23
N ILE A 234 1.77 11.75 0.93
CA ILE A 234 3.14 11.61 0.41
C ILE A 234 3.14 10.74 -0.85
N GLU A 235 2.51 9.57 -0.80
CA GLU A 235 2.55 8.58 -1.88
C GLU A 235 1.95 9.12 -3.18
N ASN A 236 0.91 9.93 -3.10
CA ASN A 236 0.21 10.44 -4.27
C ASN A 236 0.79 11.75 -4.82
N PHE A 237 1.28 12.65 -3.97
CA PHE A 237 1.57 14.02 -4.40
C PHE A 237 3.05 14.44 -4.36
N THR A 238 3.96 13.63 -3.80
CA THR A 238 5.38 14.01 -3.67
C THR A 238 6.09 14.18 -5.03
N ILE A 239 5.77 13.35 -6.03
CA ILE A 239 6.35 13.50 -7.38
C ILE A 239 5.91 14.84 -7.98
N GLN A 240 4.62 15.15 -7.90
CA GLN A 240 4.07 16.39 -8.43
C GLN A 240 4.64 17.60 -7.70
N TYR A 241 4.73 17.55 -6.36
CA TYR A 241 5.37 18.59 -5.56
C TYR A 241 6.82 18.85 -6.00
N SER A 242 7.62 17.82 -6.25
CA SER A 242 9.00 17.97 -6.69
C SER A 242 9.13 18.60 -8.08
N LEU A 243 8.14 18.42 -8.95
CA LEU A 243 8.14 18.99 -10.30
C LEU A 243 7.63 20.44 -10.33
N GLU A 244 6.79 20.84 -9.38
CA GLU A 244 6.25 22.19 -9.29
C GLU A 244 7.13 23.14 -8.46
N SER A 245 7.95 22.60 -7.55
CA SER A 245 8.88 23.40 -6.77
C SER A 245 10.06 23.87 -7.63
N SER A 246 10.31 25.17 -7.64
CA SER A 246 11.49 25.74 -8.32
C SER A 246 12.81 25.53 -7.58
N LYS A 247 12.75 25.12 -6.31
CA LYS A 247 13.92 24.96 -5.42
C LYS A 247 14.36 23.51 -5.24
N ILE A 248 13.49 22.55 -5.61
CA ILE A 248 13.81 21.12 -5.57
C ILE A 248 14.20 20.68 -6.97
N THR A 249 15.46 20.34 -7.15
CA THR A 249 16.00 19.87 -8.45
C THR A 249 16.09 18.34 -8.52
N LEU A 250 15.93 17.66 -7.37
CA LEU A 250 15.93 16.20 -7.29
C LEU A 250 14.59 15.62 -7.72
N SER A 251 14.65 14.47 -8.37
CA SER A 251 13.45 13.79 -8.84
C SER A 251 12.63 13.23 -7.67
N GLY A 252 11.29 13.33 -7.76
CA GLY A 252 10.39 12.69 -6.80
C GLY A 252 10.55 11.18 -6.74
N GLY A 253 10.99 10.53 -7.84
CA GLY A 253 11.34 9.11 -7.83
C GLY A 253 12.50 8.79 -6.90
N LEU A 254 13.51 9.66 -6.82
CA LEU A 254 14.63 9.52 -5.88
C LEU A 254 14.15 9.60 -4.41
N TYR A 255 13.17 10.45 -4.12
CA TYR A 255 12.51 10.50 -2.81
C TYR A 255 12.02 9.11 -2.39
N PHE A 256 11.28 8.43 -3.26
CA PHE A 256 10.75 7.09 -2.96
C PHE A 256 11.85 6.04 -2.86
N THR A 257 12.94 6.16 -3.60
CA THR A 257 14.09 5.26 -3.47
C THR A 257 14.76 5.39 -2.10
N VAL A 258 15.00 6.63 -1.62
CA VAL A 258 15.55 6.89 -0.28
C VAL A 258 14.57 6.44 0.80
N MET A 259 13.28 6.75 0.64
CA MET A 259 12.22 6.33 1.55
C MET A 259 12.18 4.81 1.68
N ALA A 260 12.27 4.07 0.58
CA ALA A 260 12.23 2.63 0.60
C ALA A 260 13.51 2.01 1.19
N ALA A 261 14.68 2.60 0.97
CA ALA A 261 15.91 2.16 1.63
C ALA A 261 15.77 2.28 3.18
N ALA A 262 15.28 3.41 3.67
CA ALA A 262 15.01 3.61 5.10
C ALA A 262 13.95 2.63 5.65
N LEU A 263 12.89 2.39 4.88
CA LEU A 263 11.84 1.41 5.19
C LEU A 263 12.43 0.00 5.36
N LEU A 264 13.24 -0.46 4.41
CA LEU A 264 13.86 -1.79 4.46
C LEU A 264 14.78 -1.93 5.68
N LEU A 265 15.64 -0.93 5.94
CA LEU A 265 16.51 -0.90 7.11
C LEU A 265 15.70 -0.98 8.42
N THR A 266 14.59 -0.25 8.49
CA THR A 266 13.71 -0.26 9.67
C THR A 266 13.04 -1.62 9.85
N ARG A 267 12.55 -2.25 8.78
CA ARG A 267 11.89 -3.57 8.85
C ARG A 267 12.79 -4.69 9.37
N ILE A 268 14.11 -4.62 9.17
CA ILE A 268 15.06 -5.61 9.71
C ILE A 268 15.08 -5.58 11.24
N THR A 269 14.87 -4.42 11.85
CA THR A 269 15.02 -4.22 13.29
C THR A 269 13.70 -4.20 14.05
N VAL A 270 12.62 -3.78 13.39
CA VAL A 270 11.32 -3.48 14.02
C VAL A 270 10.73 -4.69 14.73
N GLY A 271 10.72 -5.87 14.11
CA GLY A 271 10.14 -7.07 14.72
C GLY A 271 10.77 -7.41 16.05
N LYS A 272 12.11 -7.47 16.09
CA LYS A 272 12.86 -7.80 17.32
C LYS A 272 12.66 -6.77 18.45
N ILE A 273 12.52 -5.49 18.09
CA ILE A 273 12.32 -4.41 19.08
C ILE A 273 10.86 -4.44 19.56
N ALA A 274 9.89 -4.59 18.67
CA ALA A 274 8.47 -4.66 19.01
C ALA A 274 8.16 -5.85 19.93
N ASP A 275 8.74 -7.02 19.65
CA ASP A 275 8.58 -8.21 20.50
C ASP A 275 9.11 -8.00 21.94
N LYS A 276 10.17 -7.20 22.10
CA LYS A 276 10.79 -6.95 23.42
C LYS A 276 10.19 -5.77 24.17
N LYS A 277 9.84 -4.68 23.46
CA LYS A 277 9.45 -3.40 24.07
C LYS A 277 7.99 -3.02 23.77
N GLY A 278 7.30 -3.82 22.97
CA GLY A 278 5.95 -3.52 22.51
C GLY A 278 5.92 -2.52 21.35
N GLU A 279 4.74 -2.34 20.79
CA GLU A 279 4.49 -1.46 19.64
C GLU A 279 4.55 0.04 19.99
N ALA A 280 4.37 0.43 21.28
CA ALA A 280 4.27 1.83 21.70
C ALA A 280 5.48 2.66 21.28
N ILE A 281 6.69 2.09 21.33
CA ILE A 281 7.91 2.80 20.90
C ILE A 281 7.79 3.27 19.45
N PHE A 282 7.26 2.41 18.56
CA PHE A 282 7.08 2.75 17.15
C PHE A 282 5.93 3.72 16.95
N VAL A 283 4.85 3.61 17.74
CA VAL A 283 3.74 4.58 17.67
C VAL A 283 4.25 6.00 17.93
N TYR A 284 5.11 6.20 18.92
CA TYR A 284 5.63 7.54 19.24
C TYR A 284 6.72 7.98 18.27
N THR A 285 7.74 7.16 18.05
CA THR A 285 8.90 7.56 17.24
C THR A 285 8.55 7.69 15.75
N CYS A 286 7.72 6.80 15.21
CA CYS A 286 7.35 6.83 13.80
C CYS A 286 6.34 7.93 13.48
N ASN A 287 5.32 8.17 14.33
CA ASN A 287 4.44 9.33 14.14
C ASN A 287 5.21 10.64 14.30
N GLY A 288 6.15 10.73 15.25
CA GLY A 288 7.03 11.89 15.40
C GLY A 288 7.92 12.13 14.18
N ALA A 289 8.49 11.06 13.62
CA ALA A 289 9.31 11.14 12.41
C ALA A 289 8.48 11.56 11.18
N MET A 290 7.27 11.00 11.01
CA MET A 290 6.37 11.37 9.91
C MET A 290 5.89 12.82 10.05
N PHE A 291 5.52 13.24 11.26
CA PHE A 291 5.17 14.63 11.55
C PHE A 291 6.32 15.58 11.18
N LEU A 292 7.53 15.28 11.61
CA LEU A 292 8.71 16.07 11.29
C LEU A 292 8.99 16.10 9.78
N ALA A 293 8.86 14.95 9.09
CA ALA A 293 9.02 14.86 7.66
C ALA A 293 8.08 15.81 6.90
N LEU A 294 6.80 15.82 7.30
CA LEU A 294 5.79 16.68 6.67
C LEU A 294 5.99 18.15 6.99
N ILE A 295 6.38 18.50 8.22
CA ILE A 295 6.71 19.89 8.60
C ILE A 295 7.94 20.39 7.84
N LEU A 296 8.94 19.55 7.63
CA LEU A 296 10.11 19.89 6.83
C LEU A 296 9.71 20.20 5.38
N LEU A 297 8.86 19.37 4.75
CA LEU A 297 8.33 19.64 3.40
C LEU A 297 7.47 20.91 3.35
N ALA A 298 6.77 21.23 4.43
CA ALA A 298 5.92 22.41 4.53
C ALA A 298 6.70 23.73 4.64
N THR A 299 7.87 23.69 5.27
CA THR A 299 8.58 24.92 5.68
C THR A 299 9.85 25.20 4.89
N LEU A 300 10.53 24.19 4.39
CA LEU A 300 11.87 24.31 3.81
C LEU A 300 11.94 23.59 2.46
N GLU A 301 11.93 24.38 1.38
CA GLU A 301 12.05 23.85 0.02
C GLU A 301 13.53 23.80 -0.42
N ASN A 302 14.19 22.68 -0.23
CA ASN A 302 15.51 22.39 -0.76
C ASN A 302 15.78 20.89 -0.86
N ASN A 303 16.80 20.51 -1.64
CA ASN A 303 17.14 19.12 -1.93
C ASN A 303 17.50 18.30 -0.68
N VAL A 304 18.22 18.88 0.28
CA VAL A 304 18.66 18.18 1.49
C VAL A 304 17.46 17.85 2.35
N VAL A 305 16.59 18.83 2.59
CA VAL A 305 15.35 18.64 3.38
C VAL A 305 14.43 17.64 2.72
N PHE A 306 14.33 17.67 1.39
CA PHE A 306 13.54 16.71 0.62
C PHE A 306 14.03 15.27 0.86
N MET A 307 15.34 15.03 0.84
CA MET A 307 15.91 13.69 1.12
C MET A 307 15.81 13.28 2.59
N VAL A 308 15.99 14.22 3.53
CA VAL A 308 15.80 13.96 4.98
C VAL A 308 14.35 13.57 5.26
N SER A 309 13.38 14.29 4.64
CA SER A 309 11.97 13.93 4.74
C SER A 309 11.69 12.53 4.17
N ALA A 310 12.30 12.16 3.04
CA ALA A 310 12.19 10.82 2.47
C ALA A 310 12.66 9.74 3.45
N PHE A 311 13.83 9.94 4.07
CA PHE A 311 14.39 9.01 5.05
C PHE A 311 13.47 8.87 6.27
N LEU A 312 13.00 9.99 6.83
CA LEU A 312 12.09 10.00 7.99
C LEU A 312 10.76 9.31 7.67
N SER A 313 10.19 9.56 6.47
CA SER A 313 8.96 8.91 6.02
C SER A 313 9.14 7.40 5.87
N GLY A 314 10.29 6.96 5.33
CA GLY A 314 10.61 5.54 5.19
C GLY A 314 10.79 4.84 6.54
N TYR A 315 11.50 5.49 7.49
CA TYR A 315 11.60 5.01 8.87
C TYR A 315 10.21 4.87 9.50
N ALA A 316 9.39 5.90 9.37
CA ALA A 316 8.06 5.95 9.97
C ALA A 316 7.15 4.84 9.45
N PHE A 317 7.05 4.69 8.12
CA PHE A 317 6.20 3.67 7.51
C PHE A 317 6.73 2.26 7.77
N GLY A 318 8.07 2.06 7.63
CA GLY A 318 8.71 0.78 7.88
C GLY A 318 8.57 0.25 9.30
N GLY A 319 8.40 1.16 10.28
CA GLY A 319 8.26 0.82 11.70
C GLY A 319 6.80 0.69 12.16
N LEU A 320 5.96 1.66 11.85
CA LEU A 320 4.63 1.75 12.44
C LEU A 320 3.62 0.78 11.82
N GLU A 321 3.61 0.66 10.49
CA GLU A 321 2.65 -0.20 9.79
C GLU A 321 2.74 -1.65 10.29
N PRO A 322 3.90 -2.34 10.28
CA PRO A 322 3.97 -3.72 10.74
C PRO A 322 3.73 -3.86 12.25
N SER A 323 4.07 -2.84 13.05
CA SER A 323 3.82 -2.86 14.49
C SER A 323 2.33 -2.80 14.83
N LEU A 324 1.56 -1.94 14.17
CA LEU A 324 0.11 -1.87 14.35
C LEU A 324 -0.60 -3.08 13.73
N GLN A 325 -0.12 -3.62 12.60
CA GLN A 325 -0.65 -4.85 12.02
C GLN A 325 -0.44 -6.04 12.98
N ALA A 326 0.76 -6.18 13.56
CA ALA A 326 1.04 -7.20 14.57
C ALA A 326 0.14 -7.04 15.79
N MET A 327 -0.10 -5.80 16.27
CA MET A 327 -1.04 -5.52 17.35
C MET A 327 -2.46 -5.98 16.98
N ALA A 328 -2.93 -5.67 15.76
CA ALA A 328 -4.28 -6.02 15.31
C ALA A 328 -4.56 -7.54 15.33
N VAL A 329 -3.56 -8.37 15.00
CA VAL A 329 -3.72 -9.82 14.93
C VAL A 329 -3.26 -10.56 16.19
N SER A 330 -2.63 -9.88 17.14
CA SER A 330 -1.90 -10.49 18.27
C SER A 330 -2.76 -11.34 19.21
N VAL A 331 -4.02 -10.96 19.43
CA VAL A 331 -4.96 -11.67 20.33
C VAL A 331 -6.06 -12.43 19.60
N ALA A 332 -6.05 -12.40 18.28
CA ALA A 332 -7.01 -13.12 17.46
C ALA A 332 -6.77 -14.64 17.56
N LYS A 333 -7.84 -15.41 17.76
CA LYS A 333 -7.78 -16.87 17.67
C LYS A 333 -7.27 -17.29 16.27
N PRO A 334 -6.63 -18.45 16.14
CA PRO A 334 -6.15 -18.93 14.84
C PRO A 334 -7.20 -18.87 13.72
N SER A 335 -8.47 -19.16 14.05
CA SER A 335 -9.62 -19.10 13.14
C SER A 335 -10.08 -17.67 12.79
N GLU A 336 -9.66 -16.66 13.54
CA GLU A 336 -10.09 -15.25 13.42
C GLU A 336 -8.96 -14.33 12.92
N ARG A 337 -7.73 -14.86 12.75
CA ARG A 337 -6.57 -14.07 12.30
C ARG A 337 -6.77 -13.46 10.93
N GLY A 338 -7.44 -14.18 10.03
CA GLY A 338 -7.79 -13.67 8.71
C GLY A 338 -8.70 -12.44 8.78
N SER A 339 -9.75 -12.51 9.58
CA SER A 339 -10.69 -11.40 9.81
C SER A 339 -10.00 -10.21 10.49
N ALA A 340 -9.13 -10.43 11.48
CA ALA A 340 -8.37 -9.38 12.14
C ALA A 340 -7.41 -8.67 11.18
N ASN A 341 -6.68 -9.43 10.37
CA ASN A 341 -5.79 -8.88 9.36
C ASN A 341 -6.56 -8.14 8.27
N SER A 342 -7.69 -8.68 7.82
CA SER A 342 -8.56 -8.03 6.83
C SER A 342 -9.11 -6.70 7.35
N THR A 343 -9.51 -6.64 8.64
CA THR A 343 -9.95 -5.39 9.29
C THR A 343 -8.85 -4.34 9.27
N PHE A 344 -7.61 -4.73 9.57
CA PHE A 344 -6.46 -3.82 9.50
C PHE A 344 -6.18 -3.35 8.07
N LEU A 345 -6.21 -4.25 7.08
CA LEU A 345 -5.98 -3.91 5.68
C LEU A 345 -7.08 -3.00 5.09
N CYS A 346 -8.34 -3.15 5.52
CA CYS A 346 -9.39 -2.19 5.19
C CYS A 346 -9.07 -0.80 5.75
N ALA A 347 -8.60 -0.71 6.99
CA ALA A 347 -8.16 0.55 7.58
C ALA A 347 -6.96 1.16 6.83
N TYR A 348 -6.05 0.31 6.35
CA TYR A 348 -4.93 0.72 5.50
C TYR A 348 -5.42 1.41 4.22
N ASP A 349 -6.30 0.77 3.45
CA ASP A 349 -6.84 1.33 2.22
C ASP A 349 -7.67 2.61 2.49
N ILE A 350 -8.47 2.63 3.57
CA ILE A 350 -9.24 3.81 3.99
C ILE A 350 -8.30 4.98 4.30
N GLY A 351 -7.24 4.75 5.07
CA GLY A 351 -6.26 5.78 5.43
C GLY A 351 -5.62 6.41 4.19
N ILE A 352 -5.10 5.59 3.28
CA ILE A 352 -4.46 6.06 2.03
C ILE A 352 -5.48 6.79 1.15
N GLY A 353 -6.68 6.23 0.99
CA GLY A 353 -7.73 6.84 0.18
C GLY A 353 -8.18 8.21 0.70
N LEU A 354 -8.40 8.34 2.01
CA LEU A 354 -8.70 9.61 2.65
C LEU A 354 -7.52 10.59 2.52
N GLY A 355 -6.29 10.10 2.69
CA GLY A 355 -5.08 10.90 2.54
C GLY A 355 -4.96 11.54 1.16
N GLY A 356 -5.13 10.75 0.11
CA GLY A 356 -5.15 11.26 -1.26
C GLY A 356 -6.28 12.25 -1.52
N GLY A 357 -7.51 11.95 -1.05
CA GLY A 357 -8.67 12.81 -1.22
C GLY A 357 -8.52 14.16 -0.52
N ILE A 358 -8.17 14.13 0.76
CA ILE A 358 -8.01 15.36 1.58
C ILE A 358 -6.82 16.17 1.07
N ALA A 359 -5.70 15.51 0.73
CA ALA A 359 -4.53 16.21 0.19
C ALA A 359 -4.86 16.96 -1.10
N GLY A 360 -5.57 16.32 -2.04
CA GLY A 360 -5.96 16.96 -3.30
C GLY A 360 -6.79 18.25 -3.09
N VAL A 361 -7.78 18.20 -2.19
CA VAL A 361 -8.59 19.38 -1.84
C VAL A 361 -7.76 20.48 -1.18
N LEU A 362 -6.85 20.09 -0.29
CA LEU A 362 -5.97 21.05 0.38
C LEU A 362 -4.96 21.68 -0.58
N ILE A 363 -4.46 20.94 -1.58
CA ILE A 363 -3.53 21.47 -2.58
C ILE A 363 -4.23 22.55 -3.42
N ASP A 364 -5.42 22.27 -3.93
CA ASP A 364 -6.18 23.23 -4.73
C ASP A 364 -6.51 24.53 -3.96
N SER A 365 -6.78 24.40 -2.64
CA SER A 365 -7.19 25.55 -1.82
C SER A 365 -6.02 26.30 -1.15
N LEU A 366 -4.96 25.60 -0.75
CA LEU A 366 -3.90 26.14 0.09
C LEU A 366 -2.50 25.99 -0.49
N GLY A 367 -2.33 25.15 -1.53
CA GLY A 367 -1.05 24.76 -2.09
C GLY A 367 -0.33 23.66 -1.28
N TYR A 368 0.74 23.10 -1.84
CA TYR A 368 1.45 21.94 -1.30
C TYR A 368 2.01 22.14 0.10
N ASN A 369 2.67 23.25 0.36
CA ASN A 369 3.33 23.51 1.63
C ASN A 369 2.34 23.51 2.80
N LYS A 370 1.23 24.23 2.64
CA LYS A 370 0.18 24.26 3.67
C LYS A 370 -0.55 22.92 3.79
N MET A 371 -0.74 22.19 2.69
CA MET A 371 -1.29 20.84 2.71
C MET A 371 -0.45 19.92 3.60
N PHE A 372 0.88 19.89 3.44
CA PHE A 372 1.75 19.07 4.28
C PHE A 372 1.68 19.47 5.75
N ALA A 373 1.62 20.77 6.06
CA ALA A 373 1.46 21.24 7.42
C ALA A 373 0.14 20.80 8.05
N VAL A 374 -0.98 20.96 7.37
CA VAL A 374 -2.32 20.58 7.87
C VAL A 374 -2.42 19.07 8.07
N ILE A 375 -2.01 18.29 7.07
CA ILE A 375 -2.07 16.83 7.13
C ILE A 375 -1.18 16.25 8.23
N SER A 376 -0.06 16.90 8.58
CA SER A 376 0.83 16.43 9.65
C SER A 376 0.11 16.26 10.99
N VAL A 377 -0.95 17.01 11.25
CA VAL A 377 -1.78 16.92 12.48
C VAL A 377 -2.36 15.52 12.67
N ALA A 378 -2.62 14.79 11.59
CA ALA A 378 -3.13 13.42 11.66
C ALA A 378 -2.15 12.46 12.38
N ASN A 379 -0.84 12.72 12.36
CA ASN A 379 0.12 11.95 13.15
C ASN A 379 -0.07 12.15 14.65
N ILE A 380 -0.41 13.37 15.09
CA ILE A 380 -0.75 13.66 16.49
C ILE A 380 -2.03 12.92 16.86
N LEU A 381 -3.05 12.96 15.99
CA LEU A 381 -4.30 12.24 16.20
C LEU A 381 -4.08 10.72 16.27
N SER A 382 -3.19 10.16 15.44
CA SER A 382 -2.81 8.74 15.51
C SER A 382 -2.30 8.37 16.91
N VAL A 383 -1.39 9.17 17.46
CA VAL A 383 -0.85 8.97 18.83
C VAL A 383 -1.96 9.12 19.89
N VAL A 384 -2.81 10.14 19.78
CA VAL A 384 -3.92 10.37 20.74
C VAL A 384 -4.88 9.17 20.72
N ILE A 385 -5.29 8.71 19.54
CA ILE A 385 -6.16 7.53 19.39
C ILE A 385 -5.50 6.29 20.04
N TYR A 386 -4.21 6.06 19.77
CA TYR A 386 -3.49 4.96 20.40
C TYR A 386 -3.47 5.08 21.94
N LEU A 387 -3.25 6.27 22.48
CA LEU A 387 -3.24 6.50 23.94
C LEU A 387 -4.62 6.26 24.57
N CYS A 388 -5.70 6.69 23.91
CA CYS A 388 -7.06 6.59 24.42
C CYS A 388 -7.62 5.18 24.36
N ILE A 389 -7.46 4.48 23.22
CA ILE A 389 -8.11 3.18 22.98
C ILE A 389 -7.14 2.03 22.73
N GLY A 390 -5.94 2.30 22.20
CA GLY A 390 -4.97 1.26 21.83
C GLY A 390 -4.12 0.78 23.00
N ARG A 391 -3.45 1.70 23.71
CA ARG A 391 -2.41 1.41 24.70
C ARG A 391 -2.85 0.51 25.85
N ARG A 392 -4.11 0.61 26.26
CA ARG A 392 -4.69 -0.16 27.39
C ARG A 392 -5.50 -1.37 26.90
N HIS A 393 -5.64 -1.56 25.61
CA HIS A 393 -6.37 -2.68 25.06
C HIS A 393 -5.59 -3.98 25.17
N LYS A 394 -6.28 -5.11 25.32
CA LYS A 394 -5.68 -6.46 25.40
C LYS A 394 -4.80 -6.84 24.20
N SER A 395 -5.05 -6.25 23.02
CA SER A 395 -4.23 -6.46 21.82
C SER A 395 -2.86 -5.77 21.87
N SER A 396 -2.67 -4.76 22.74
CA SER A 396 -1.40 -4.06 22.88
C SER A 396 -0.35 -4.99 23.50
N MET A 397 0.76 -5.20 22.79
CA MET A 397 1.92 -5.93 23.32
C MET A 397 2.55 -5.16 24.48
N THR A 398 2.61 -3.83 24.36
CA THR A 398 3.11 -2.95 25.45
C THR A 398 2.31 -3.14 26.74
N TYR A 399 0.98 -3.25 26.64
CA TYR A 399 0.12 -3.50 27.80
C TYR A 399 0.36 -4.89 28.40
N ARG A 400 0.50 -5.90 27.55
CA ARG A 400 0.74 -7.29 27.98
C ARG A 400 2.10 -7.46 28.65
N ILE A 401 3.18 -6.90 28.06
CA ILE A 401 4.52 -6.93 28.64
C ILE A 401 4.53 -6.26 30.01
N LYS A 402 3.87 -5.10 30.15
CA LYS A 402 3.81 -4.36 31.43
C LYS A 402 3.05 -5.10 32.52
N ASN A 403 2.07 -5.93 32.16
CA ASN A 403 1.20 -6.68 33.10
C ASN A 403 1.61 -8.16 33.22
N GLY A 404 2.78 -8.57 32.73
CA GLY A 404 3.28 -9.95 32.85
C GLY A 404 2.44 -10.99 32.12
N LYS A 405 1.77 -10.60 31.05
CA LYS A 405 0.87 -11.46 30.26
C LYS A 405 1.43 -11.76 28.89
#